data_da4bca0439cfcaa16d157117a225cb05
#
_entry.id   da4bca0439cfcaa16d157117a225cb05
#
_cell.length_a   1.000
_cell.length_b   1.000
_cell.length_c   1.000
_cell.angle_alpha   90.00
_cell.angle_beta   90.00
_cell.angle_gamma   90.00
#
_symmetry.space_group_name_H-M   'P 1'
#
loop_
_entity.id
_entity.type
_entity.pdbx_description
1 polymer ?
#
loop_
_entity_poly.entity_id
_entity_poly.type
_entity_poly.pdbx_seq_one_letter_code
_entity_poly.pdbx_strand_id
1 'polypeptide(L)' 'MEFKNIVAQYSKVKTEEMTGEMRFREDLGFTSLDFMSFLGELEDTFDIELDENEVTKITTLEEALKLLEELQ' A
#
# COMPACT_ATOMS: atom_id res chain seq x y z
N MET A 1 -12.89 1.10 -3.78
CA MET A 1 -12.21 0.06 -3.02
C MET A 1 -11.37 0.69 -1.90
N GLU A 2 -11.51 0.18 -0.71
CA GLU A 2 -10.86 0.73 0.49
C GLU A 2 -9.35 0.87 0.36
N PHE A 3 -8.71 -0.17 -0.16
CA PHE A 3 -7.27 -0.20 -0.32
C PHE A 3 -6.75 0.98 -1.16
N LYS A 4 -7.35 1.19 -2.31
CA LYS A 4 -6.93 2.29 -3.21
C LYS A 4 -7.21 3.66 -2.60
N ASN A 5 -8.29 3.77 -1.84
CA ASN A 5 -8.61 5.02 -1.16
C ASN A 5 -7.55 5.37 -0.12
N ILE A 6 -7.04 4.37 0.59
CA ILE A 6 -5.96 4.59 1.55
C ILE A 6 -4.68 5.01 0.83
N VAL A 7 -4.35 4.35 -0.27
CA VAL A 7 -3.18 4.72 -1.08
C VAL A 7 -3.30 6.17 -1.55
N ALA A 8 -4.49 6.57 -1.98
CA ALA A 8 -4.74 7.92 -2.49
C ALA A 8 -4.50 9.01 -1.45
N GLN A 9 -4.57 8.70 -0.16
CA GLN A 9 -4.31 9.66 0.90
C GLN A 9 -2.84 10.09 0.94
N TYR A 10 -1.96 9.25 0.45
CA TYR A 10 -0.52 9.50 0.47
C TYR A 10 0.06 9.78 -0.90
N SER A 11 -0.74 9.69 -1.94
CA SER A 11 -0.28 9.84 -3.32
C SER A 11 -1.07 10.92 -4.04
N LYS A 12 -0.47 11.51 -5.07
CA LYS A 12 -1.16 12.47 -5.94
C LYS A 12 -1.86 11.76 -7.09
N VAL A 13 -1.64 10.47 -7.25
CA VAL A 13 -2.27 9.67 -8.29
C VAL A 13 -3.71 9.35 -7.87
N LYS A 14 -4.64 9.55 -8.78
CA LYS A 14 -6.06 9.26 -8.52
C LYS A 14 -6.32 7.75 -8.54
N THR A 15 -7.32 7.32 -7.77
CA THR A 15 -7.65 5.90 -7.69
C THR A 15 -7.93 5.28 -9.06
N GLU A 16 -8.58 6.04 -9.95
CA GLU A 16 -8.91 5.56 -11.30
C GLU A 16 -7.68 5.34 -12.17
N GLU A 17 -6.59 5.99 -11.85
CA GLU A 17 -5.36 5.90 -12.61
C GLU A 17 -4.39 4.85 -12.05
N MET A 18 -4.66 4.34 -10.86
CA MET A 18 -3.80 3.36 -10.21
C MET A 18 -3.85 2.00 -10.88
N THR A 19 -2.67 1.45 -11.17
CA THR A 19 -2.53 0.09 -11.70
C THR A 19 -1.67 -0.73 -10.74
N GLY A 20 -1.80 -2.04 -10.81
CA GLY A 20 -1.03 -2.94 -9.95
C GLY A 20 0.48 -2.84 -10.15
N GLU A 21 0.90 -2.41 -11.32
CA GLU A 21 2.33 -2.30 -11.67
C GLU A 21 2.99 -1.05 -11.08
N MET A 22 2.23 -0.10 -10.58
CA MET A 22 2.78 1.15 -10.03
C MET A 22 3.59 0.88 -8.77
N ARG A 23 4.77 1.47 -8.71
CA ARG A 23 5.68 1.34 -7.57
C ARG A 23 5.43 2.48 -6.59
N PHE A 24 5.50 2.16 -5.30
CA PHE A 24 5.17 3.14 -4.27
C PHE A 24 6.07 4.36 -4.31
N ARG A 25 7.37 4.19 -4.46
CA ARG A 25 8.31 5.31 -4.46
C ARG A 25 8.36 6.05 -5.78
N GLU A 26 8.45 5.31 -6.87
CA GLU A 26 8.74 5.88 -8.20
C GLU A 26 7.50 6.38 -8.90
N ASP A 27 6.40 5.66 -8.79
CA ASP A 27 5.17 6.01 -9.52
C ASP A 27 4.15 6.73 -8.64
N LEU A 28 4.06 6.37 -7.37
CA LEU A 28 3.09 6.96 -6.45
C LEU A 28 3.66 8.10 -5.61
N GLY A 29 4.98 8.21 -5.56
CA GLY A 29 5.64 9.29 -4.84
C GLY A 29 5.66 9.15 -3.32
N PHE A 30 5.57 7.94 -2.82
CA PHE A 30 5.63 7.68 -1.37
C PHE A 30 7.04 7.92 -0.84
N THR A 31 7.12 8.62 0.29
CA THR A 31 8.36 8.68 1.06
C THR A 31 8.38 7.49 2.00
N SER A 32 9.50 7.29 2.72
CA SER A 32 9.59 6.23 3.72
C SER A 32 8.56 6.40 4.82
N LEU A 33 8.34 7.65 5.25
CA LEU A 33 7.33 7.95 6.27
C LEU A 33 5.93 7.68 5.77
N ASP A 34 5.65 8.04 4.51
CA ASP A 34 4.35 7.77 3.90
C ASP A 34 4.06 6.28 3.86
N PHE A 35 5.06 5.50 3.48
CA PHE A 35 4.89 4.05 3.38
C PHE A 35 4.62 3.44 4.75
N MET A 36 5.33 3.86 5.78
CA MET A 36 5.10 3.35 7.13
C MET A 36 3.73 3.72 7.66
N SER A 37 3.30 4.95 7.43
CA SER A 37 1.96 5.40 7.83
C SER A 37 0.88 4.62 7.08
N PHE A 38 1.10 4.38 5.80
CA PHE A 38 0.19 3.60 4.98
C PHE A 38 0.05 2.17 5.52
N LEU A 39 1.15 1.53 5.87
CA LEU A 39 1.12 0.18 6.43
C LEU A 39 0.35 0.13 7.75
N GLY A 40 0.55 1.13 8.60
CA GLY A 40 -0.19 1.23 9.86
C GLY A 40 -1.69 1.37 9.64
N GLU A 41 -2.08 2.14 8.64
CA GLU A 41 -3.49 2.29 8.29
C GLU A 41 -4.10 1.00 7.78
N LEU A 42 -3.34 0.25 6.98
CA LEU A 42 -3.80 -1.05 6.51
C LEU A 42 -4.05 -2.02 7.66
N GLU A 43 -3.15 -2.04 8.63
CA GLU A 43 -3.30 -2.89 9.80
C GLU A 43 -4.57 -2.54 10.59
N ASP A 44 -4.82 -1.26 10.78
CA ASP A 44 -6.00 -0.80 11.52
C ASP A 44 -7.30 -1.04 10.74
N THR A 45 -7.29 -0.72 9.46
CA THR A 45 -8.50 -0.78 8.63
C THR A 45 -8.95 -2.21 8.38
N PHE A 46 -8.00 -3.10 8.16
CA PHE A 46 -8.30 -4.50 7.79
C PHE A 46 -8.08 -5.48 8.95
N ASP A 47 -7.67 -4.96 10.10
CA ASP A 47 -7.43 -5.77 11.31
C ASP A 47 -6.46 -6.93 11.04
N ILE A 48 -5.30 -6.59 10.51
CA ILE A 48 -4.24 -7.54 10.16
C ILE A 48 -2.93 -7.10 10.80
N GLU A 49 -1.96 -8.03 10.85
CA GLU A 49 -0.61 -7.74 11.28
C GLU A 49 0.33 -7.92 10.09
N LEU A 50 1.16 -6.91 9.84
CA LEU A 50 2.13 -6.95 8.76
C LEU A 50 3.52 -7.21 9.32
N ASP A 51 4.19 -8.24 8.81
CA ASP A 51 5.53 -8.61 9.21
C ASP A 51 6.54 -7.69 8.49
N GLU A 52 7.49 -7.16 9.24
CA GLU A 52 8.54 -6.29 8.71
C GLU A 52 9.29 -6.92 7.54
N ASN A 53 9.57 -8.22 7.63
CA ASN A 53 10.26 -8.94 6.57
C ASN A 53 9.43 -9.02 5.28
N GLU A 54 8.13 -9.09 5.41
CA GLU A 54 7.23 -9.16 4.26
C GLU A 54 7.06 -7.79 3.60
N VAL A 55 6.92 -6.73 4.41
CA VAL A 55 6.70 -5.40 3.86
C VAL A 55 7.93 -4.84 3.16
N THR A 56 9.13 -5.25 3.53
CA THR A 56 10.34 -4.81 2.84
C THR A 56 10.42 -5.34 1.41
N LYS A 57 9.69 -6.38 1.09
CA LYS A 57 9.65 -6.97 -0.25
C LYS A 57 8.59 -6.33 -1.15
N ILE A 58 7.72 -5.54 -0.57
CA ILE A 58 6.63 -4.89 -1.32
C ILE A 58 7.17 -3.65 -2.03
N THR A 59 7.04 -3.62 -3.35
CA THR A 59 7.45 -2.46 -4.15
C THR A 59 6.31 -1.91 -5.00
N THR A 60 5.32 -2.74 -5.33
CA THR A 60 4.18 -2.34 -6.19
C THR A 60 2.86 -2.47 -5.48
N LEU A 61 1.83 -1.81 -6.03
CA LEU A 61 0.46 -1.92 -5.52
C LEU A 61 -0.04 -3.36 -5.53
N GLU A 62 0.26 -4.08 -6.61
CA GLU A 62 -0.16 -5.47 -6.75
C GLU A 62 0.41 -6.34 -5.63
N GLU A 63 1.67 -6.15 -5.31
CA GLU A 63 2.32 -6.91 -4.25
C GLU A 63 1.70 -6.62 -2.89
N ALA A 64 1.40 -5.36 -2.63
CA ALA A 64 0.75 -4.96 -1.38
C ALA A 64 -0.65 -5.55 -1.27
N LEU A 65 -1.41 -5.48 -2.35
CA LEU A 65 -2.78 -6.03 -2.36
C LEU A 65 -2.78 -7.53 -2.19
N LYS A 66 -1.82 -8.21 -2.81
CA LYS A 66 -1.69 -9.66 -2.70
C LYS A 66 -1.40 -10.08 -1.27
N LEU A 67 -0.50 -9.38 -0.61
CA LEU A 67 -0.19 -9.65 0.79
C LEU A 67 -1.42 -9.42 1.67
N LEU A 68 -2.14 -8.34 1.41
CA LEU A 68 -3.36 -8.03 2.15
C LEU A 68 -4.39 -9.16 2.02
N GLU A 69 -4.58 -9.67 0.82
CA GLU A 69 -5.51 -10.77 0.58
C GLU A 69 -5.10 -12.06 1.30
N GLU A 70 -3.80 -12.32 1.37
CA GLU A 70 -3.29 -13.50 2.07
C GLU A 70 -3.51 -13.44 3.57
N LEU A 71 -3.53 -12.23 4.13
CA LEU A 71 -3.67 -12.02 5.56
C LEU A 71 -5.13 -11.91 6.04
N GLN A 72 -6.05 -11.83 5.10
CA GLN A 72 -7.48 -11.76 5.43
C GLN A 72 -8.15 -13.13 5.50
#